data_ef317009d12be021bfeeee86961647d3
#
_entry.id   ef317009d12be021bfeeee86961647d3
#
_cell.length_a   1.000
_cell.length_b   1.000
_cell.length_c   1.000
_cell.angle_alpha   90.00
_cell.angle_beta   90.00
_cell.angle_gamma   90.00
#
_symmetry.space_group_name_H-M   'P 1'
#
loop_
_entity.id
_entity.type
_entity.pdbx_description
1 polymer ?
#
loop_
_entity_poly.entity_id
_entity_poly.type
_entity_poly.pdbx_seq_one_letter_code
_entity_poly.pdbx_strand_id
1 'polypeptide(L)'
;MTDKITYYAIVNELSSRERPAGVFRRIYFEVGGKRDEAFTTDLEWERSASLVSAERGDLLNEFIEITEDEANRIVARIRAEVTGRSSA
;
A
#
# COMPACT_ATOMS: atom_id res chain seq x y z
N MET A 1 -23.16 -8.96 0.43
CA MET A 1 -22.37 -8.11 -0.45
C MET A 1 -21.18 -7.59 0.32
N THR A 2 -20.06 -7.39 -0.35
CA THR A 2 -18.79 -7.07 0.30
C THR A 2 -18.28 -5.71 -0.14
N ASP A 3 -17.53 -5.06 0.73
CA ASP A 3 -16.85 -3.83 0.38
C ASP A 3 -15.81 -4.14 -0.70
N LYS A 4 -15.57 -3.17 -1.57
CA LYS A 4 -14.58 -3.32 -2.63
C LYS A 4 -13.23 -2.79 -2.16
N ILE A 5 -12.17 -3.53 -2.39
CA ILE A 5 -10.81 -3.12 -2.01
C ILE A 5 -9.95 -3.05 -3.27
N THR A 6 -9.27 -1.92 -3.44
CA THR A 6 -8.29 -1.73 -4.52
C THR A 6 -6.92 -1.56 -3.89
N TYR A 7 -5.92 -2.24 -4.45
CA TYR A 7 -4.54 -2.18 -3.95
C TYR A 7 -3.67 -1.38 -4.88
N TYR A 8 -2.68 -0.69 -4.32
CA TYR A 8 -1.75 0.16 -5.05
C TYR A 8 -0.32 -0.08 -4.57
N ALA A 9 0.62 -0.17 -5.50
CA ALA A 9 2.03 -0.19 -5.19
C ALA A 9 2.56 1.23 -5.20
N ILE A 10 3.48 1.54 -4.28
CA ILE A 10 4.14 2.85 -4.23
C ILE A 10 5.47 2.71 -4.96
N VAL A 11 5.68 3.56 -5.97
CA VAL A 11 6.93 3.60 -6.73
C VAL A 11 7.48 5.02 -6.68
N ASN A 12 8.76 5.15 -6.42
CA ASN A 12 9.47 6.43 -6.41
C ASN A 12 10.84 6.27 -7.09
N GLU A 13 11.70 7.28 -6.98
CA GLU A 13 13.01 7.27 -7.63
C GLU A 13 13.91 6.11 -7.17
N LEU A 14 13.69 5.61 -5.95
CA LEU A 14 14.52 4.57 -5.34
C LEU A 14 13.90 3.18 -5.45
N SER A 15 12.76 3.07 -6.13
CA SER A 15 12.02 1.81 -6.25
C SER A 15 11.49 1.61 -7.65
N SER A 16 10.94 0.43 -7.92
CA SER A 16 10.37 0.10 -9.21
C SER A 16 9.10 -0.71 -9.02
N ARG A 17 8.41 -1.00 -10.12
CA ARG A 17 7.20 -1.82 -10.08
C ARG A 17 7.49 -3.23 -9.55
N GLU A 18 8.68 -3.78 -9.87
CA GLU A 18 9.09 -5.09 -9.38
C GLU A 18 9.50 -5.07 -7.90
N ARG A 19 9.97 -3.93 -7.42
CA ARG A 19 10.33 -3.74 -6.01
C ARG A 19 9.78 -2.41 -5.50
N PRO A 20 8.47 -2.32 -5.29
CA PRO A 20 7.84 -1.09 -4.81
C PRO A 20 8.35 -0.68 -3.43
N ALA A 21 8.26 0.62 -3.15
CA ALA A 21 8.62 1.15 -1.84
C ALA A 21 7.62 0.75 -0.76
N GLY A 22 6.39 0.46 -1.14
CA GLY A 22 5.36 0.07 -0.20
C GLY A 22 4.07 -0.30 -0.90
N VAL A 23 3.02 -0.48 -0.11
CA VAL A 23 1.71 -0.86 -0.62
C VAL A 23 0.61 -0.12 0.13
N PHE A 24 -0.40 0.31 -0.61
CA PHE A 24 -1.60 0.94 -0.07
C PHE A 24 -2.83 0.17 -0.51
N ARG A 25 -3.91 0.35 0.23
CA ARG A 25 -5.21 -0.14 -0.21
C ARG A 25 -6.28 0.91 0.04
N ARG A 26 -7.26 0.94 -0.84
CA ARG A 26 -8.44 1.80 -0.70
C ARG A 26 -9.66 0.90 -0.57
N ILE A 27 -10.39 1.06 0.52
CA ILE A 27 -11.58 0.28 0.81
C ILE A 27 -12.79 1.14 0.50
N TYR A 28 -13.62 0.69 -0.43
CA TYR A 28 -14.89 1.35 -0.78
C TYR A 28 -15.99 0.64 -0.01
N PHE A 29 -16.63 1.36 0.90
CA PHE A 29 -17.69 0.78 1.71
C PHE A 29 -18.99 0.70 0.93
N GLU A 30 -19.73 -0.37 1.10
CA GLU A 30 -21.01 -0.58 0.43
C GLU A 30 -22.01 0.53 0.80
N VAL A 31 -21.96 0.99 2.03
CA VAL A 31 -22.85 2.05 2.54
C VAL A 31 -22.42 3.45 2.10
N GLY A 32 -21.31 3.55 1.38
CA GLY A 32 -20.77 4.82 0.92
C GLY A 32 -19.51 5.20 1.68
N GLY A 33 -18.70 6.04 1.04
CA GLY A 33 -17.43 6.45 1.61
C GLY A 33 -16.28 5.50 1.30
N LYS A 34 -15.08 5.92 1.68
CA LYS A 34 -13.87 5.14 1.44
C LYS A 34 -12.86 5.36 2.55
N ARG A 35 -11.96 4.41 2.72
CA ARG A 35 -10.85 4.52 3.65
C ARG A 35 -9.56 4.15 2.93
N ASP A 36 -8.52 4.95 3.10
CA ASP A 36 -7.20 4.68 2.56
C ASP A 36 -6.30 4.19 3.69
N GLU A 37 -5.57 3.11 3.45
CA GLU A 37 -4.67 2.50 4.41
C GLU A 37 -3.34 2.16 3.77
N ALA A 38 -2.27 2.29 4.55
CA ALA A 38 -0.92 1.89 4.16
C ALA A 38 -0.46 0.75 5.03
N PHE A 39 0.26 -0.22 4.46
CA PHE A 39 0.90 -1.26 5.25
C PHE A 39 2.24 -0.73 5.77
N THR A 40 2.40 -0.74 7.10
CA THR A 40 3.54 -0.11 7.76
C THR A 40 4.57 -1.13 8.24
N THR A 41 5.72 -0.62 8.69
CA THR A 41 6.77 -1.43 9.28
C THR A 41 6.35 -2.04 10.62
N ASP A 42 5.24 -1.59 11.19
CA ASP A 42 4.63 -2.22 12.37
C ASP A 42 3.85 -3.49 12.00
N LEU A 43 3.85 -3.85 10.71
CA LEU A 43 3.17 -5.01 10.15
C LEU A 43 1.65 -4.92 10.28
N GLU A 44 1.14 -3.71 10.18
CA GLU A 44 -0.29 -3.41 10.26
C GLU A 44 -0.72 -2.47 9.16
N TRP A 45 -1.99 -2.56 8.80
CA TRP A 45 -2.61 -1.58 7.92
C TRP A 45 -3.06 -0.40 8.75
N GLU A 46 -2.53 0.77 8.46
CA GLU A 46 -2.85 2.00 9.17
C GLU A 46 -3.45 3.02 8.23
N ARG A 47 -4.35 3.85 8.75
CA ARG A 47 -4.94 4.94 7.97
C ARG A 47 -3.85 5.85 7.43
N SER A 48 -4.01 6.25 6.17
CA SER A 48 -3.05 7.14 5.52
C SER A 48 -3.77 8.06 4.54
N ALA A 49 -3.38 9.33 4.54
CA ALA A 49 -3.88 10.30 3.57
C ALA A 49 -2.97 10.42 2.35
N SER A 50 -1.90 9.63 2.28
CA SER A 50 -0.91 9.72 1.20
C SER A 50 -1.49 9.52 -0.19
N LEU A 51 -2.47 8.60 -0.32
CA LEU A 51 -3.12 8.34 -1.59
C LEU A 51 -3.93 9.55 -2.07
N VAL A 52 -4.62 10.21 -1.15
CA VAL A 52 -5.37 11.43 -1.46
C VAL A 52 -4.41 12.56 -1.85
N SER A 53 -3.29 12.68 -1.16
CA SER A 53 -2.27 13.67 -1.51
C SER A 53 -1.71 13.45 -2.90
N ALA A 54 -1.48 12.19 -3.29
CA ALA A 54 -1.02 11.85 -4.63
C ALA A 54 -2.03 12.25 -5.69
N GLU A 55 -3.32 12.06 -5.44
CA GLU A 55 -4.39 12.47 -6.36
C GLU A 55 -4.46 13.98 -6.52
N ARG A 56 -4.01 14.72 -5.52
CA ARG A 56 -3.99 16.20 -5.55
C ARG A 56 -2.73 16.77 -6.21
N GLY A 57 -1.84 15.93 -6.70
CA GLY A 57 -0.67 16.37 -7.43
C GLY A 57 0.66 16.20 -6.72
N ASP A 58 0.73 15.39 -5.68
CA ASP A 58 1.99 15.02 -5.05
C ASP A 58 2.74 14.10 -6.02
N LEU A 59 3.84 14.59 -6.57
CA LEU A 59 4.60 13.89 -7.61
C LEU A 59 5.79 13.10 -7.08
N LEU A 60 6.01 13.08 -5.75
CA LEU A 60 7.14 12.38 -5.16
C LEU A 60 6.99 10.87 -5.25
N ASN A 61 5.76 10.39 -5.24
CA ASN A 61 5.46 8.95 -5.33
C ASN A 61 4.43 8.71 -6.41
N GLU A 62 4.59 7.60 -7.11
CA GLU A 62 3.62 7.12 -8.08
C GLU A 62 2.87 5.95 -7.46
N PHE A 63 1.54 5.92 -7.64
CA PHE A 63 0.68 4.86 -7.14
C PHE A 63 0.15 4.07 -8.33
N ILE A 64 0.52 2.81 -8.39
CA ILE A 64 0.15 1.92 -9.49
C ILE A 64 -0.85 0.90 -8.98
N GLU A 65 -2.01 0.80 -9.62
CA GLU A 65 -3.00 -0.21 -9.24
C GLU A 65 -2.45 -1.60 -9.49
N ILE A 66 -2.59 -2.48 -8.49
CA ILE A 66 -2.09 -3.85 -8.55
C ILE A 66 -3.19 -4.81 -8.10
N THR A 67 -2.97 -6.11 -8.32
CA THR A 67 -3.90 -7.13 -7.86
C THR A 67 -3.71 -7.42 -6.38
N GLU A 68 -4.68 -8.09 -5.78
CA GLU A 68 -4.58 -8.54 -4.39
C GLU A 68 -3.39 -9.47 -4.20
N ASP A 69 -3.14 -10.36 -5.15
CA ASP A 69 -2.00 -11.28 -5.10
C ASP A 69 -0.67 -10.54 -5.07
N GLU A 70 -0.54 -9.52 -5.91
CA GLU A 70 0.65 -8.68 -5.93
C GLU A 70 0.82 -7.93 -4.61
N ALA A 71 -0.28 -7.39 -4.08
CA ALA A 71 -0.26 -6.71 -2.79
C ALA A 71 0.19 -7.65 -1.67
N ASN A 72 -0.31 -8.88 -1.66
CA ASN A 72 0.06 -9.87 -0.66
C ASN A 72 1.55 -10.22 -0.74
N ARG A 73 2.13 -10.26 -1.94
CA ARG A 73 3.57 -10.49 -2.12
C ARG A 73 4.38 -9.34 -1.54
N ILE A 74 3.95 -8.11 -1.74
CA ILE A 74 4.62 -6.94 -1.19
C ILE A 74 4.55 -6.96 0.33
N VAL A 75 3.37 -7.26 0.88
CA VAL A 75 3.18 -7.38 2.34
C VAL A 75 4.10 -8.46 2.91
N ALA A 76 4.18 -9.62 2.25
CA ALA A 76 5.04 -10.71 2.69
C ALA A 76 6.51 -10.30 2.67
N ARG A 77 6.93 -9.56 1.66
CA ARG A 77 8.30 -9.05 1.57
C ARG A 77 8.61 -8.07 2.71
N ILE A 78 7.72 -7.12 2.95
CA ILE A 78 7.90 -6.14 4.03
C ILE A 78 7.98 -6.87 5.37
N ARG A 79 7.10 -7.83 5.59
CA ARG A 79 7.10 -8.63 6.82
C ARG A 79 8.42 -9.38 7.02
N ALA A 80 8.93 -9.98 5.95
CA ALA A 80 10.20 -10.69 5.98
C ALA A 80 11.37 -9.76 6.28
N GLU A 81 11.39 -8.58 5.67
CA GLU A 81 12.44 -7.60 5.89
C GLU A 81 12.44 -7.08 7.32
N VAL A 82 11.28 -6.74 7.85
CA VAL A 82 11.15 -6.24 9.22
C VAL A 82 11.51 -7.33 10.22
N THR A 83 11.00 -8.53 10.02
CA THR A 83 11.30 -9.68 10.89
C THR A 83 12.79 -10.04 10.84
N GLY A 84 13.39 -10.00 9.66
CA GLY A 84 14.82 -10.24 9.49
C GLY A 84 15.67 -9.25 10.25
N ARG A 85 15.30 -7.98 10.26
CA ARG A 85 16.00 -6.95 11.03
C ARG A 85 15.90 -7.19 12.54
N SER A 86 14.73 -7.66 12.98
CA SER A 86 14.48 -7.88 14.40
C SER A 86 15.21 -9.07 14.95
N SER A 87 15.61 -10.03 14.11
CA SER A 87 16.28 -11.24 14.56
C SER A 87 17.81 -11.13 14.56
N ALA A 88 18.31 -9.96 14.27
CA ALA A 88 19.76 -9.73 14.28
C ALA A 88 20.34 -9.67 15.69
#